data_f5ab1b371e20c0f36c73e72a017c9e99
#
_entry.id   f5ab1b371e20c0f36c73e72a017c9e99
#
_cell.length_a   1.000
_cell.length_b   1.000
_cell.length_c   1.000
_cell.angle_alpha   90.00
_cell.angle_beta   90.00
_cell.angle_gamma   90.00
#
_symmetry.space_group_name_H-M   'P 1'
#
loop_
_entity.id
_entity.type
_entity.pdbx_description
1 polymer ?
#
loop_
_entity_poly.entity_id
_entity_poly.type
_entity_poly.pdbx_seq_one_letter_code
_entity_poly.pdbx_strand_id
1 'polypeptide(L)'
;MPGSVPSPPSYIASRELFAEDASRGQFSIRVCIGHPYQVSTDEWACPVALEGLYSRLGDQHGVDAFQSLMLAQRLARTLLLGFVEDGGTLHDGHGSSTVSVQDLFDGGTLS
;
A
#
# COMPACT_ATOMS: atom_id res chain seq x y z
N MET A 1 -8.98 -12.50 28.08
CA MET A 1 -9.53 -12.14 27.64
C MET A 1 -9.80 -12.62 26.66
N PRO A 2 -10.29 -12.87 26.78
CA PRO A 2 -10.71 -13.65 25.88
C PRO A 2 -10.75 -13.23 24.59
N GLY A 3 -10.85 -14.08 23.76
CA GLY A 3 -11.14 -13.83 22.47
C GLY A 3 -10.32 -12.77 21.89
N SER A 4 -9.14 -12.73 22.21
CA SER A 4 -8.37 -11.67 21.69
C SER A 4 -8.33 -11.75 20.22
N VAL A 5 -9.04 -10.88 19.62
CA VAL A 5 -8.86 -10.59 18.22
C VAL A 5 -7.49 -9.92 18.12
N PRO A 6 -6.62 -10.42 17.26
CA PRO A 6 -5.34 -9.74 17.08
C PRO A 6 -5.62 -8.31 16.66
N SER A 7 -4.94 -7.39 17.29
CA SER A 7 -5.05 -6.01 16.88
C SER A 7 -4.60 -5.89 15.43
N PRO A 8 -5.26 -5.06 14.64
CA PRO A 8 -4.76 -4.81 13.29
C PRO A 8 -3.37 -4.21 13.37
N PRO A 9 -2.55 -4.42 12.35
CA PRO A 9 -1.22 -3.82 12.34
C PRO A 9 -1.34 -2.32 12.48
N SER A 10 -0.40 -1.74 13.20
CA SER A 10 -0.35 -0.31 13.34
C SER A 10 0.26 0.27 12.07
N TYR A 11 -0.50 1.06 11.36
CA TYR A 11 -0.01 1.70 10.15
C TYR A 11 0.50 3.09 10.48
N ILE A 12 1.69 3.41 9.96
CA ILE A 12 2.27 4.72 10.15
C ILE A 12 1.80 5.68 9.05
N ALA A 13 1.30 5.15 7.96
CA ALA A 13 0.79 5.97 6.87
C ALA A 13 -0.22 5.19 6.08
N SER A 14 -1.28 5.86 5.66
CA SER A 14 -2.27 5.24 4.79
C SER A 14 -2.85 6.29 3.86
N ARG A 15 -3.36 5.82 2.73
CA ARG A 15 -4.03 6.68 1.76
C ARG A 15 -5.15 5.92 1.10
N GLU A 16 -6.31 6.53 1.04
CA GLU A 16 -7.45 5.96 0.35
C GLU A 16 -7.48 6.45 -1.08
N LEU A 17 -7.70 5.53 -2.00
CA LEU A 17 -7.84 5.83 -3.42
C LEU A 17 -9.16 5.25 -3.90
N PHE A 18 -9.75 5.88 -4.90
CA PHE A 18 -10.90 5.34 -5.58
C PHE A 18 -10.43 4.72 -6.88
N ALA A 19 -10.90 3.52 -7.17
CA ALA A 19 -10.40 2.74 -8.28
C ALA A 19 -11.55 2.25 -9.14
N GLU A 20 -11.23 1.96 -10.38
CA GLU A 20 -12.22 1.41 -11.30
C GLU A 20 -11.54 0.50 -12.30
N ASP A 21 -12.16 -0.66 -12.57
CA ASP A 21 -11.74 -1.50 -13.67
C ASP A 21 -12.96 -2.15 -14.32
N ALA A 22 -12.72 -2.85 -15.44
CA ALA A 22 -13.82 -3.41 -16.22
C ALA A 22 -14.53 -4.55 -15.51
N SER A 23 -13.82 -5.30 -14.66
CA SER A 23 -14.43 -6.47 -14.04
C SER A 23 -15.09 -6.16 -12.71
N ARG A 24 -14.59 -5.18 -11.95
CA ARG A 24 -15.12 -4.86 -10.63
C ARG A 24 -15.95 -3.60 -10.58
N GLY A 25 -15.85 -2.74 -11.61
CA GLY A 25 -16.47 -1.43 -11.55
C GLY A 25 -15.70 -0.54 -10.58
N GLN A 26 -16.41 0.27 -9.82
CA GLN A 26 -15.81 1.20 -8.88
C GLN A 26 -15.60 0.56 -7.51
N PHE A 27 -14.46 0.81 -6.92
CA PHE A 27 -14.16 0.29 -5.58
C PHE A 27 -13.07 1.14 -4.95
N SER A 28 -12.86 0.94 -3.65
CA SER A 28 -11.83 1.68 -2.91
C SER A 28 -10.61 0.82 -2.69
N ILE A 29 -9.44 1.45 -2.73
CA ILE A 29 -8.18 0.82 -2.35
C ILE A 29 -7.58 1.64 -1.22
N ARG A 30 -7.17 0.98 -0.16
CA ARG A 30 -6.45 1.65 0.91
C ARG A 30 -5.01 1.18 0.92
N VAL A 31 -4.10 2.10 0.63
CA VAL A 31 -2.67 1.83 0.66
C VAL A 31 -2.21 2.06 2.09
N CYS A 32 -1.60 1.06 2.71
CA CYS A 32 -1.16 1.16 4.10
C CYS A 32 0.26 0.69 4.24
N ILE A 33 1.06 1.45 4.97
CA ILE A 33 2.43 1.08 5.31
C ILE A 33 2.49 0.99 6.83
N GLY A 34 3.00 -0.11 7.34
CA GLY A 34 3.08 -0.33 8.77
C GLY A 34 4.39 0.12 9.35
N HIS A 35 4.51 -0.10 10.65
CA HIS A 35 5.71 0.25 11.40
C HIS A 35 6.75 -0.83 11.20
N PRO A 36 7.96 -0.51 10.72
CA PRO A 36 9.00 -1.54 10.64
C PRO A 36 9.30 -2.11 12.02
N TYR A 37 9.58 -3.40 12.08
CA TYR A 37 9.90 -4.06 13.32
C TYR A 37 11.06 -5.05 13.13
N GLN A 38 11.81 -5.26 14.18
CA GLN A 38 12.99 -6.13 14.11
C GLN A 38 12.58 -7.58 14.32
N VAL A 39 13.03 -8.44 13.41
CA VAL A 39 12.76 -9.87 13.49
C VAL A 39 13.95 -10.59 14.14
N SER A 40 15.16 -10.18 13.77
CA SER A 40 16.39 -10.75 14.31
C SER A 40 17.49 -9.69 14.20
N THR A 41 18.71 -10.04 14.56
CA THR A 41 19.83 -9.10 14.56
C THR A 41 19.99 -8.39 13.23
N ASP A 42 19.88 -9.13 12.14
CA ASP A 42 20.11 -8.59 10.80
C ASP A 42 18.88 -8.62 9.93
N GLU A 43 17.69 -8.68 10.54
CA GLU A 43 16.48 -8.77 9.76
C GLU A 43 15.38 -7.91 10.37
N TRP A 44 14.77 -7.09 9.52
CA TRP A 44 13.62 -6.27 9.85
C TRP A 44 12.50 -6.57 8.88
N ALA A 45 11.28 -6.27 9.27
CA ALA A 45 10.12 -6.47 8.42
C ALA A 45 9.22 -5.24 8.50
N CYS A 46 8.53 -4.97 7.41
CA CYS A 46 7.62 -3.82 7.34
C CYS A 46 6.28 -4.28 6.78
N PRO A 47 5.19 -4.08 7.53
CA PRO A 47 3.87 -4.42 7.03
C PRO A 47 3.46 -3.51 5.88
N VAL A 48 2.72 -4.07 4.94
CA VAL A 48 2.18 -3.33 3.81
C VAL A 48 0.84 -3.94 3.45
N ALA A 49 -0.10 -3.11 3.03
CA ALA A 49 -1.41 -3.60 2.61
C ALA A 49 -1.94 -2.73 1.47
N LEU A 50 -2.68 -3.37 0.59
CA LEU A 50 -3.48 -2.71 -0.45
C LEU A 50 -4.90 -3.22 -0.28
N GLU A 51 -5.58 -2.73 0.74
CA GLU A 51 -6.90 -3.20 1.08
C GLU A 51 -7.87 -2.87 -0.04
N GLY A 52 -8.66 -3.84 -0.45
CA GLY A 52 -9.57 -3.69 -1.56
C GLY A 52 -9.03 -4.21 -2.87
N LEU A 53 -7.71 -4.31 -3.02
CA LEU A 53 -7.08 -4.81 -4.24
C LEU A 53 -6.46 -6.19 -4.03
N TYR A 54 -5.77 -6.38 -2.91
CA TYR A 54 -5.21 -7.67 -2.52
C TYR A 54 -5.66 -7.99 -1.11
N SER A 55 -6.12 -9.24 -0.90
CA SER A 55 -6.63 -9.63 0.40
C SER A 55 -5.52 -9.79 1.43
N ARG A 56 -4.30 -10.06 0.97
CA ARG A 56 -3.19 -10.27 1.89
C ARG A 56 -1.86 -10.05 1.17
N LEU A 57 -1.00 -9.30 1.81
CA LEU A 57 0.38 -9.13 1.36
C LEU A 57 1.30 -9.47 2.53
N GLY A 58 2.42 -10.12 2.22
CA GLY A 58 3.40 -10.44 3.24
C GLY A 58 4.20 -9.20 3.64
N ASP A 59 4.65 -9.19 4.90
CA ASP A 59 5.54 -8.14 5.34
C ASP A 59 6.83 -8.19 4.54
N GLN A 60 7.41 -7.05 4.27
CA GLN A 60 8.61 -6.97 3.45
C GLN A 60 9.85 -6.95 4.31
N HIS A 61 10.77 -7.88 4.05
CA HIS A 61 11.94 -8.10 4.90
C HIS A 61 13.18 -7.43 4.32
N GLY A 62 13.94 -6.79 5.19
CA GLY A 62 15.18 -6.13 4.83
C GLY A 62 16.19 -6.28 5.94
N VAL A 63 17.40 -5.79 5.72
CA VAL A 63 18.47 -5.92 6.71
C VAL A 63 18.35 -4.90 7.83
N ASP A 64 17.58 -3.84 7.62
CA ASP A 64 17.33 -2.83 8.63
C ASP A 64 15.95 -2.22 8.41
N ALA A 65 15.56 -1.33 9.31
CA ALA A 65 14.24 -0.71 9.24
C ALA A 65 14.07 0.09 7.95
N PHE A 66 15.11 0.79 7.53
CA PHE A 66 15.04 1.62 6.34
C PHE A 66 14.78 0.77 5.09
N GLN A 67 15.53 -0.31 4.92
CA GLN A 67 15.36 -1.15 3.75
C GLN A 67 14.00 -1.83 3.75
N SER A 68 13.54 -2.33 4.91
CA SER A 68 12.23 -2.99 4.95
C SER A 68 11.10 -2.01 4.59
N LEU A 69 11.22 -0.76 5.03
CA LEU A 69 10.24 0.27 4.69
C LEU A 69 10.26 0.58 3.20
N MET A 70 11.45 0.71 2.62
CA MET A 70 11.56 0.98 1.19
C MET A 70 11.01 -0.16 0.35
N LEU A 71 11.24 -1.41 0.78
CA LEU A 71 10.71 -2.56 0.07
C LEU A 71 9.19 -2.63 0.18
N ALA A 72 8.62 -2.25 1.31
CA ALA A 72 7.17 -2.20 1.46
C ALA A 72 6.56 -1.17 0.49
N GLN A 73 7.16 0.01 0.40
CA GLN A 73 6.70 1.02 -0.54
C GLN A 73 6.85 0.55 -1.98
N ARG A 74 7.94 -0.11 -2.27
CA ARG A 74 8.21 -0.61 -3.62
C ARG A 74 7.16 -1.64 -4.03
N LEU A 75 6.80 -2.54 -3.12
CA LEU A 75 5.78 -3.54 -3.41
C LEU A 75 4.44 -2.86 -3.71
N ALA A 76 4.03 -1.92 -2.87
CA ALA A 76 2.78 -1.21 -3.08
C ALA A 76 2.77 -0.51 -4.44
N ARG A 77 3.86 0.17 -4.78
CA ARG A 77 3.99 0.86 -6.05
C ARG A 77 3.90 -0.11 -7.22
N THR A 78 4.62 -1.22 -7.15
CA THR A 78 4.65 -2.21 -8.22
C THR A 78 3.25 -2.78 -8.48
N LEU A 79 2.52 -3.09 -7.42
CA LEU A 79 1.20 -3.68 -7.56
C LEU A 79 0.17 -2.67 -8.08
N LEU A 80 0.27 -1.41 -7.66
CA LEU A 80 -0.61 -0.38 -8.20
C LEU A 80 -0.30 -0.10 -9.67
N LEU A 81 0.98 -0.11 -10.05
CA LEU A 81 1.34 0.02 -11.46
C LEU A 81 0.75 -1.12 -12.28
N GLY A 82 0.83 -2.35 -11.77
CA GLY A 82 0.24 -3.49 -12.45
C GLY A 82 -1.27 -3.33 -12.65
N PHE A 83 -1.95 -2.82 -11.63
CA PHE A 83 -3.39 -2.58 -11.73
C PHE A 83 -3.70 -1.60 -12.86
N VAL A 84 -2.93 -0.51 -12.95
CA VAL A 84 -3.14 0.49 -14.01
C VAL A 84 -2.77 -0.06 -15.37
N GLU A 85 -1.69 -0.82 -15.47
CA GLU A 85 -1.27 -1.43 -16.73
C GLU A 85 -2.29 -2.43 -17.25
N ASP A 86 -3.03 -3.05 -16.34
CA ASP A 86 -4.08 -4.00 -16.72
C ASP A 86 -5.39 -3.31 -17.06
N GLY A 87 -5.40 -1.98 -17.10
CA GLY A 87 -6.58 -1.22 -17.52
C GLY A 87 -7.32 -0.52 -16.41
N GLY A 88 -6.85 -0.63 -15.17
CA GLY A 88 -7.50 0.06 -14.06
C GLY A 88 -7.18 1.55 -14.02
N THR A 89 -8.03 2.30 -13.33
CA THR A 89 -7.78 3.72 -13.10
C THR A 89 -7.85 4.02 -11.61
N LEU A 90 -7.09 5.02 -11.19
CA LEU A 90 -7.03 5.46 -9.81
C LEU A 90 -7.44 6.93 -9.74
N HIS A 91 -8.19 7.27 -8.70
CA HIS A 91 -8.68 8.62 -8.47
C HIS A 91 -8.43 8.99 -7.01
N ASP A 92 -8.15 10.25 -6.77
CA ASP A 92 -7.90 10.74 -5.42
C ASP A 92 -9.18 10.94 -4.62
N GLY A 93 -10.28 11.20 -5.29
CA GLY A 93 -11.60 11.34 -4.66
C GLY A 93 -12.69 11.10 -5.65
N HIS A 94 -13.93 11.08 -5.15
CA HIS A 94 -15.09 10.86 -6.01
C HIS A 94 -15.19 11.97 -7.04
N GLY A 95 -15.24 11.59 -8.32
CA GLY A 95 -15.39 12.54 -9.39
C GLY A 95 -14.15 13.37 -9.67
N SER A 96 -13.05 13.06 -9.04
CA SER A 96 -11.81 13.80 -9.27
C SER A 96 -11.04 13.22 -10.43
N SER A 97 -9.97 13.92 -10.81
CA SER A 97 -9.11 13.48 -11.89
C SER A 97 -8.35 12.23 -11.51
N THR A 98 -7.92 11.49 -12.53
CA THR A 98 -7.08 10.32 -12.30
C THR A 98 -5.76 10.73 -11.68
N VAL A 99 -5.22 9.81 -10.88
CA VAL A 99 -3.96 10.01 -10.18
C VAL A 99 -2.94 9.04 -10.77
N SER A 100 -1.74 9.52 -11.02
CA SER A 100 -0.68 8.63 -11.48
C SER A 100 0.00 7.97 -10.29
N VAL A 101 0.44 6.72 -10.48
CA VAL A 101 1.17 6.02 -9.42
C VAL A 101 2.47 6.75 -9.10
N GLN A 102 3.12 7.31 -10.12
CA GLN A 102 4.35 8.07 -9.91
C GLN A 102 4.12 9.22 -8.95
N ASP A 103 3.04 9.99 -9.13
CA ASP A 103 2.75 11.12 -8.26
C ASP A 103 2.47 10.68 -6.83
N LEU A 104 1.84 9.51 -6.66
CA LEU A 104 1.54 9.01 -5.32
C LEU A 104 2.81 8.73 -4.52
N PHE A 105 3.84 8.20 -5.17
CA PHE A 105 5.04 7.76 -4.47
C PHE A 105 6.19 8.75 -4.57
N ASP A 106 6.22 9.57 -5.61
CA ASP A 106 7.31 10.53 -5.81
C ASP A 106 6.93 11.94 -5.43
N GLY A 107 5.70 12.12 -4.93
CA GLY A 107 5.29 13.41 -4.40
C GLY A 107 4.79 14.41 -5.40
N GLY A 108 4.73 14.06 -6.66
CA GLY A 108 4.22 14.97 -7.67
C GLY A 108 4.98 16.28 -7.73
N THR A 109 4.48 17.19 -8.53
CA THR A 109 5.11 18.49 -8.67
C THR A 109 4.57 19.42 -7.61
N LEU A 110 5.45 19.81 -6.71
CA LEU A 110 5.13 20.87 -5.79
C LEU A 110 5.61 22.15 -6.41
N SER A 111 4.72 22.91 -6.88
CA SER A 111 5.09 24.21 -7.42
C SER A 111 4.76 25.30 -6.45
#